data_3ad8909b11e7cc0810cc544d2b55beee
#
_entry.id   3ad8909b11e7cc0810cc544d2b55beee
#
_cell.length_a   1.000
_cell.length_b   1.000
_cell.length_c   1.000
_cell.angle_alpha   90.00
_cell.angle_beta   90.00
_cell.angle_gamma   90.00
#
_symmetry.space_group_name_H-M   'P 1'
#
loop_
_entity.id
_entity.type
_entity.pdbx_description
1 polymer ?
#
loop_
_entity_poly.entity_id
_entity_poly.type
_entity_poly.pdbx_seq_one_letter_code
_entity_poly.pdbx_strand_id
1 'polypeptide(L)'
;MIERLLMSELHKFIFEGLPVRGMLVRLTDSWREVLQRRAAANDAFPEPVRVLLGEMAAAGALMQSSIKFDGALVLQVYGDGPVKLAVVEVQSDLAFRVTAKVVGEVVPHAQVEAMLNVHGQGRCAITLDPKTKFPGQTPYQGVVSLHGDQREPLQKISEVLEHYMLQSEQLDTCLILAANDDTAAGLLIQRVPVEGAANLGRRNEDEIGRNEDYNRLAMLASTLTRDELLTLDADTLLRRLFWEEDLKRFPPQAGEDGPRFACSCSRERVGRMLISLGRPEVDDIVVEQGRAEIGCDFCGVKYHFDAVDVGELFTPTPQQAPGSAAIN
;
A
#
# COMPACT_ATOMS: atom_id res chain seq x y z
N MET A 1 -25.11 8.63 11.80
CA MET A 1 -23.97 8.16 12.61
C MET A 1 -23.50 6.75 12.18
N ILE A 2 -24.39 5.82 11.92
CA ILE A 2 -24.02 4.45 11.46
C ILE A 2 -23.39 4.46 10.03
N GLU A 3 -23.87 5.31 9.13
CA GLU A 3 -23.32 5.40 7.75
C GLU A 3 -21.86 5.89 7.71
N ARG A 4 -21.42 6.75 8.63
CA ARG A 4 -20.01 7.20 8.69
C ARG A 4 -19.03 6.09 9.08
N LEU A 5 -19.44 5.11 9.85
CA LEU A 5 -18.60 3.96 10.23
C LEU A 5 -18.42 2.95 9.07
N LEU A 6 -19.16 3.12 7.98
CA LEU A 6 -19.15 2.22 6.83
C LEU A 6 -18.27 2.69 5.67
N MET A 7 -17.81 3.94 5.68
CA MET A 7 -16.99 4.51 4.61
C MET A 7 -15.52 4.58 5.01
N SER A 8 -14.66 4.31 4.06
CA SER A 8 -13.21 4.47 4.25
C SER A 8 -12.85 5.95 4.34
N GLU A 9 -12.00 6.29 5.31
CA GLU A 9 -11.64 7.67 5.61
C GLU A 9 -10.18 7.81 6.05
N LEU A 10 -9.61 8.98 5.82
CA LEU A 10 -8.28 9.35 6.26
C LEU A 10 -8.32 10.73 6.92
N HIS A 11 -7.81 10.81 8.13
CA HIS A 11 -7.70 12.01 8.94
C HIS A 11 -6.25 12.44 9.07
N LYS A 12 -5.98 13.72 8.83
CA LYS A 12 -4.67 14.35 9.05
C LYS A 12 -4.77 15.36 10.16
N PHE A 13 -3.75 15.43 11.00
CA PHE A 13 -3.66 16.41 12.07
C PHE A 13 -2.21 16.74 12.40
N ILE A 14 -2.00 17.87 13.05
CA ILE A 14 -0.72 18.27 13.62
C ILE A 14 -0.90 18.60 15.09
N PHE A 15 0.13 18.44 15.88
CA PHE A 15 0.19 18.89 17.25
C PHE A 15 0.68 20.35 17.25
N GLU A 16 -0.17 21.29 17.70
CA GLU A 16 0.17 22.72 17.63
C GLU A 16 1.40 23.04 18.49
N GLY A 17 2.34 23.74 17.91
CA GLY A 17 3.60 24.09 18.59
C GLY A 17 4.65 22.99 18.64
N LEU A 18 4.34 21.76 18.19
CA LEU A 18 5.27 20.64 18.20
C LEU A 18 5.64 20.22 16.76
N PRO A 19 6.90 19.77 16.52
CA PRO A 19 7.31 19.30 15.21
C PRO A 19 6.83 17.86 14.96
N VAL A 20 5.55 17.59 15.22
CA VAL A 20 4.95 16.24 15.10
C VAL A 20 3.64 16.34 14.36
N ARG A 21 3.47 15.42 13.41
CA ARG A 21 2.21 15.21 12.69
C ARG A 21 1.61 13.85 13.00
N GLY A 22 0.31 13.74 12.84
CA GLY A 22 -0.39 12.48 12.95
C GLY A 22 -1.36 12.25 11.80
N MET A 23 -1.60 11.00 11.49
CA MET A 23 -2.60 10.56 10.51
C MET A 23 -3.27 9.30 11.01
N LEU A 24 -4.58 9.21 10.79
CA LEU A 24 -5.40 8.04 11.09
C LEU A 24 -6.15 7.63 9.84
N VAL A 25 -6.05 6.37 9.45
CA VAL A 25 -6.79 5.79 8.33
C VAL A 25 -7.68 4.66 8.80
N ARG A 26 -8.87 4.57 8.22
CA ARG A 26 -9.80 3.45 8.38
C ARG A 26 -10.28 3.05 7.00
N LEU A 27 -9.95 1.83 6.58
CA LEU A 27 -10.39 1.22 5.33
C LEU A 27 -11.51 0.24 5.70
N THR A 28 -12.75 0.56 5.38
CA THR A 28 -13.93 -0.26 5.70
C THR A 28 -14.55 -0.86 4.45
N ASP A 29 -15.34 -0.09 3.73
CA ASP A 29 -15.95 -0.51 2.47
C ASP A 29 -14.91 -0.89 1.42
N SER A 30 -13.86 -0.10 1.27
CA SER A 30 -12.77 -0.37 0.31
C SER A 30 -12.01 -1.65 0.64
N TRP A 31 -11.79 -1.95 1.92
CA TRP A 31 -11.15 -3.20 2.34
C TRP A 31 -12.07 -4.41 2.13
N ARG A 32 -13.34 -4.30 2.51
CA ARG A 32 -14.32 -5.35 2.26
C ARG A 32 -14.47 -5.64 0.77
N GLU A 33 -14.43 -4.64 -0.09
CA GLU A 33 -14.46 -4.83 -1.54
C GLU A 33 -13.28 -5.68 -2.03
N VAL A 34 -12.05 -5.45 -1.53
CA VAL A 34 -10.88 -6.28 -1.83
C VAL A 34 -11.16 -7.74 -1.49
N LEU A 35 -11.63 -8.02 -0.27
CA LEU A 35 -11.86 -9.38 0.20
C LEU A 35 -13.00 -10.07 -0.57
N GLN A 36 -14.08 -9.35 -0.87
CA GLN A 36 -15.21 -9.87 -1.63
C GLN A 36 -14.81 -10.25 -3.06
N ARG A 37 -14.00 -9.43 -3.73
CA ARG A 37 -13.52 -9.73 -5.10
C ARG A 37 -12.65 -10.98 -5.13
N ARG A 38 -11.77 -11.15 -4.15
CA ARG A 38 -10.93 -12.36 -4.03
C ARG A 38 -11.76 -13.59 -3.73
N ALA A 39 -12.73 -13.50 -2.83
CA ALA A 39 -13.66 -14.59 -2.53
C ALA A 39 -14.49 -14.98 -3.77
N ALA A 40 -15.00 -14.00 -4.52
CA ALA A 40 -15.76 -14.25 -5.75
C ALA A 40 -14.91 -14.90 -6.87
N ALA A 41 -13.60 -14.67 -6.86
CA ALA A 41 -12.66 -15.34 -7.77
C ALA A 41 -12.24 -16.75 -7.30
N ASN A 42 -12.77 -17.26 -6.20
CA ASN A 42 -12.37 -18.50 -5.51
C ASN A 42 -10.88 -18.52 -5.14
N ASP A 43 -10.34 -17.37 -4.77
CA ASP A 43 -8.93 -17.18 -4.46
C ASP A 43 -8.79 -16.33 -3.17
N ALA A 44 -9.54 -16.72 -2.14
CA ALA A 44 -9.52 -16.08 -0.84
C ALA A 44 -8.20 -16.37 -0.11
N PHE A 45 -7.56 -15.31 0.42
CA PHE A 45 -6.35 -15.46 1.21
C PHE A 45 -6.62 -16.11 2.58
N PRO A 46 -5.65 -16.88 3.13
CA PRO A 46 -5.68 -17.30 4.55
C PRO A 46 -5.77 -16.08 5.48
N GLU A 47 -6.38 -16.27 6.66
CA GLU A 47 -6.61 -15.18 7.62
C GLU A 47 -5.33 -14.38 7.96
N PRO A 48 -4.14 -14.97 8.26
CA PRO A 48 -2.96 -14.19 8.55
C PRO A 48 -2.49 -13.33 7.37
N VAL A 49 -2.71 -13.81 6.13
CA VAL A 49 -2.39 -13.05 4.90
C VAL A 49 -3.36 -11.89 4.70
N ARG A 50 -4.66 -12.08 5.02
CA ARG A 50 -5.64 -10.99 4.98
C ARG A 50 -5.29 -9.90 5.98
N VAL A 51 -4.91 -10.28 7.20
CA VAL A 51 -4.46 -9.33 8.22
C VAL A 51 -3.23 -8.56 7.74
N LEU A 52 -2.21 -9.25 7.24
CA LEU A 52 -1.00 -8.63 6.70
C LEU A 52 -1.32 -7.64 5.58
N LEU A 53 -2.13 -8.03 4.60
CA LEU A 53 -2.49 -7.17 3.46
C LEU A 53 -3.34 -5.97 3.87
N GLY A 54 -4.23 -6.13 4.85
CA GLY A 54 -5.02 -5.03 5.41
C GLY A 54 -4.13 -4.02 6.14
N GLU A 55 -3.22 -4.49 6.97
CA GLU A 55 -2.23 -3.64 7.66
C GLU A 55 -1.31 -2.94 6.65
N MET A 56 -0.84 -3.64 5.60
CA MET A 56 -0.06 -3.03 4.52
C MET A 56 -0.87 -1.98 3.75
N ALA A 57 -2.17 -2.21 3.49
CA ALA A 57 -3.03 -1.24 2.80
C ALA A 57 -3.21 0.04 3.64
N ALA A 58 -3.47 -0.10 4.94
CA ALA A 58 -3.54 1.03 5.86
C ALA A 58 -2.22 1.80 5.92
N ALA A 59 -1.10 1.09 6.06
CA ALA A 59 0.24 1.69 6.05
C ALA A 59 0.54 2.42 4.74
N GLY A 60 0.24 1.80 3.59
CA GLY A 60 0.43 2.41 2.27
C GLY A 60 -0.36 3.70 2.10
N ALA A 61 -1.62 3.73 2.54
CA ALA A 61 -2.45 4.94 2.50
C ALA A 61 -1.90 6.05 3.40
N LEU A 62 -1.44 5.72 4.62
CA LEU A 62 -0.78 6.67 5.52
C LEU A 62 0.51 7.22 4.92
N MET A 63 1.38 6.36 4.41
CA MET A 63 2.66 6.75 3.84
C MET A 63 2.47 7.60 2.57
N GLN A 64 1.61 7.19 1.63
CA GLN A 64 1.30 7.97 0.43
C GLN A 64 0.77 9.36 0.79
N SER A 65 -0.12 9.44 1.78
CA SER A 65 -0.71 10.71 2.21
C SER A 65 0.27 11.61 2.98
N SER A 66 1.39 11.06 3.46
CA SER A 66 2.43 11.79 4.21
C SER A 66 3.41 12.54 3.32
N ILE A 67 3.47 12.21 2.04
CA ILE A 67 4.39 12.78 1.06
C ILE A 67 3.64 13.61 0.02
N LYS A 68 4.32 14.61 -0.56
CA LYS A 68 3.83 15.35 -1.73
C LYS A 68 4.43 14.72 -2.99
N PHE A 69 3.80 13.66 -3.48
CA PHE A 69 4.28 12.90 -4.61
C PHE A 69 3.10 12.56 -5.55
N ASP A 70 3.22 12.94 -6.83
CA ASP A 70 2.25 12.58 -7.86
C ASP A 70 2.68 11.29 -8.56
N GLY A 71 2.11 10.19 -8.11
CA GLY A 71 2.45 8.85 -8.58
C GLY A 71 1.94 7.77 -7.63
N ALA A 72 2.45 6.56 -7.78
CA ALA A 72 2.11 5.43 -6.94
C ALA A 72 3.21 5.15 -5.90
N LEU A 73 2.81 4.98 -4.65
CA LEU A 73 3.63 4.32 -3.64
C LEU A 73 3.35 2.82 -3.72
N VAL A 74 4.40 2.04 -3.95
CA VAL A 74 4.31 0.57 -4.02
C VAL A 74 5.09 -0.01 -2.84
N LEU A 75 4.37 -0.63 -1.92
CA LEU A 75 4.92 -1.37 -0.79
C LEU A 75 4.94 -2.85 -1.15
N GLN A 76 6.12 -3.44 -1.21
CA GLN A 76 6.34 -4.84 -1.58
C GLN A 76 7.14 -5.56 -0.50
N VAL A 77 6.66 -6.72 -0.10
CA VAL A 77 7.41 -7.60 0.80
C VAL A 77 7.69 -8.91 0.06
N TYR A 78 8.96 -9.15 -0.20
CA TYR A 78 9.46 -10.40 -0.77
C TYR A 78 9.78 -11.37 0.36
N GLY A 79 9.17 -12.55 0.28
CA GLY A 79 9.30 -13.57 1.31
C GLY A 79 10.03 -14.82 0.85
N ASP A 80 10.68 -15.48 1.78
CA ASP A 80 11.30 -16.80 1.61
C ASP A 80 10.47 -17.93 2.25
N GLY A 81 9.40 -17.56 2.96
CA GLY A 81 8.43 -18.46 3.57
C GLY A 81 7.29 -18.89 2.64
N PRO A 82 6.14 -19.30 3.18
CA PRO A 82 4.95 -19.68 2.42
C PRO A 82 4.33 -18.51 1.65
N VAL A 83 4.48 -17.28 2.09
CA VAL A 83 4.14 -16.07 1.33
C VAL A 83 5.39 -15.61 0.59
N LYS A 84 5.36 -15.66 -0.73
CA LYS A 84 6.49 -15.27 -1.58
C LYS A 84 6.53 -13.81 -1.90
N LEU A 85 5.37 -13.18 -1.95
CA LEU A 85 5.22 -11.78 -2.28
C LEU A 85 3.92 -11.25 -1.67
N ALA A 86 3.97 -10.09 -1.05
CA ALA A 86 2.81 -9.28 -0.69
C ALA A 86 3.02 -7.88 -1.27
N VAL A 87 2.00 -7.33 -1.92
CA VAL A 87 2.08 -6.03 -2.62
C VAL A 87 0.87 -5.18 -2.31
N VAL A 88 1.14 -3.93 -2.00
CA VAL A 88 0.15 -2.85 -1.95
C VAL A 88 0.63 -1.72 -2.84
N GLU A 89 -0.23 -1.23 -3.69
CA GLU A 89 -0.02 -0.04 -4.51
C GLU A 89 -1.06 0.99 -4.15
N VAL A 90 -0.63 2.21 -3.81
CA VAL A 90 -1.50 3.33 -3.47
C VAL A 90 -1.15 4.51 -4.35
N GLN A 91 -2.14 5.04 -5.06
CA GLN A 91 -2.01 6.21 -5.93
C GLN A 91 -2.07 7.52 -5.13
N SER A 92 -1.65 8.63 -5.73
CA SER A 92 -1.71 9.96 -5.11
C SER A 92 -3.13 10.41 -4.72
N ASP A 93 -4.16 9.84 -5.34
CA ASP A 93 -5.58 10.06 -5.05
C ASP A 93 -6.16 9.03 -4.05
N LEU A 94 -5.30 8.31 -3.34
CA LEU A 94 -5.62 7.27 -2.37
C LEU A 94 -6.37 6.05 -2.94
N ALA A 95 -6.46 5.91 -4.27
CA ALA A 95 -6.89 4.67 -4.88
C ALA A 95 -5.85 3.58 -4.62
N PHE A 96 -6.26 2.41 -4.11
CA PHE A 96 -5.32 1.36 -3.79
C PHE A 96 -5.75 -0.01 -4.30
N ARG A 97 -4.78 -0.91 -4.41
CA ARG A 97 -4.96 -2.33 -4.71
C ARG A 97 -3.93 -3.18 -3.98
N VAL A 98 -4.29 -4.40 -3.65
CA VAL A 98 -3.43 -5.32 -2.92
C VAL A 98 -3.44 -6.71 -3.53
N THR A 99 -2.34 -7.44 -3.38
CA THR A 99 -2.26 -8.86 -3.71
C THR A 99 -1.17 -9.56 -2.92
N ALA A 100 -1.23 -10.90 -2.86
CA ALA A 100 -0.15 -11.73 -2.35
C ALA A 100 -0.01 -13.00 -3.19
N LYS A 101 1.21 -13.52 -3.26
CA LYS A 101 1.50 -14.85 -3.80
C LYS A 101 1.81 -15.80 -2.65
N VAL A 102 0.85 -16.69 -2.38
CA VAL A 102 0.95 -17.73 -1.36
C VAL A 102 1.26 -19.06 -2.07
N VAL A 103 2.29 -19.79 -1.64
CA VAL A 103 2.74 -21.04 -2.28
C VAL A 103 2.71 -22.23 -1.32
N GLY A 104 2.62 -21.98 -0.02
CA GLY A 104 2.61 -23.00 1.01
C GLY A 104 1.46 -22.81 1.99
N GLU A 105 1.37 -23.70 2.94
CA GLU A 105 0.42 -23.59 4.04
C GLU A 105 0.83 -22.46 4.98
N VAL A 106 -0.11 -21.58 5.32
CA VAL A 106 0.06 -20.53 6.31
C VAL A 106 -0.67 -20.95 7.58
N VAL A 107 0.10 -21.17 8.65
CA VAL A 107 -0.49 -21.59 9.92
C VAL A 107 -1.35 -20.49 10.53
N PRO A 108 -2.40 -20.80 11.28
CA PRO A 108 -3.22 -19.81 11.96
C PRO A 108 -2.37 -18.87 12.83
N HIS A 109 -2.71 -17.58 12.83
CA HIS A 109 -2.01 -16.53 13.60
C HIS A 109 -0.51 -16.36 13.27
N ALA A 110 -0.08 -16.82 12.11
CA ALA A 110 1.29 -16.61 11.65
C ALA A 110 1.64 -15.12 11.60
N GLN A 111 2.80 -14.76 12.14
CA GLN A 111 3.38 -13.43 12.08
C GLN A 111 4.29 -13.26 10.86
N VAL A 112 4.84 -12.07 10.67
CA VAL A 112 5.69 -11.73 9.51
C VAL A 112 6.84 -12.71 9.33
N GLU A 113 7.56 -13.09 10.40
CA GLU A 113 8.67 -14.03 10.33
C GLU A 113 8.22 -15.38 9.75
N ALA A 114 7.17 -15.97 10.31
CA ALA A 114 6.65 -17.27 9.90
C ALA A 114 6.08 -17.30 8.48
N MET A 115 5.57 -16.15 7.99
CA MET A 115 5.00 -16.02 6.65
C MET A 115 6.05 -15.67 5.59
N LEU A 116 6.96 -14.76 5.91
CA LEU A 116 7.76 -14.02 4.94
C LEU A 116 9.28 -14.12 5.16
N ASN A 117 9.75 -14.59 6.32
CA ASN A 117 11.17 -14.50 6.68
C ASN A 117 11.72 -15.77 7.37
N VAL A 118 11.25 -16.92 6.97
CA VAL A 118 11.59 -18.24 7.58
C VAL A 118 13.09 -18.52 7.54
N HIS A 119 13.80 -18.06 6.51
CA HIS A 119 15.23 -18.27 6.31
C HIS A 119 16.06 -16.97 6.43
N GLY A 120 15.44 -15.88 6.89
CA GLY A 120 16.11 -14.59 7.10
C GLY A 120 16.47 -13.84 5.82
N GLN A 121 15.85 -14.17 4.67
CA GLN A 121 16.13 -13.53 3.38
C GLN A 121 15.00 -12.59 2.92
N GLY A 122 13.94 -12.47 3.73
CA GLY A 122 12.83 -11.57 3.44
C GLY A 122 13.28 -10.12 3.31
N ARG A 123 12.64 -9.37 2.42
CA ARG A 123 12.93 -7.96 2.13
C ARG A 123 11.64 -7.17 1.97
N CYS A 124 11.64 -5.97 2.52
CA CYS A 124 10.61 -4.97 2.29
C CYS A 124 11.17 -3.89 1.36
N ALA A 125 10.48 -3.61 0.26
CA ALA A 125 10.83 -2.56 -0.68
C ALA A 125 9.68 -1.53 -0.77
N ILE A 126 10.03 -0.26 -0.72
CA ILE A 126 9.10 0.85 -0.95
C ILE A 126 9.57 1.58 -2.20
N THR A 127 8.70 1.64 -3.19
CA THR A 127 8.98 2.28 -4.48
C THR A 127 8.05 3.45 -4.69
N LEU A 128 8.59 4.60 -5.07
CA LEU A 128 7.84 5.75 -5.54
C LEU A 128 7.89 5.77 -7.07
N ASP A 129 6.79 5.38 -7.71
CA ASP A 129 6.67 5.33 -9.16
C ASP A 129 5.93 6.57 -9.68
N PRO A 130 6.63 7.55 -10.31
CA PRO A 130 6.02 8.79 -10.75
C PRO A 130 5.00 8.56 -11.86
N LYS A 131 3.88 9.29 -11.81
CA LYS A 131 2.84 9.26 -12.83
C LYS A 131 3.36 9.69 -14.19
N THR A 132 4.21 10.72 -14.20
CA THR A 132 4.89 11.20 -15.40
C THR A 132 6.35 10.82 -15.33
N LYS A 133 6.82 10.01 -16.28
CA LYS A 133 8.22 9.56 -16.35
C LYS A 133 8.97 10.35 -17.40
N PHE A 134 10.11 10.90 -17.03
CA PHE A 134 11.05 11.48 -17.99
C PHE A 134 11.97 10.39 -18.57
N PRO A 135 12.44 10.52 -19.83
CA PRO A 135 13.38 9.57 -20.39
C PRO A 135 14.61 9.38 -19.47
N GLY A 136 14.90 8.13 -19.09
CA GLY A 136 16.02 7.79 -18.20
C GLY A 136 15.74 7.93 -16.71
N GLN A 137 14.56 8.38 -16.30
CA GLN A 137 14.18 8.43 -14.89
C GLN A 137 13.83 7.02 -14.37
N THR A 138 14.54 6.59 -13.34
CA THR A 138 14.21 5.38 -12.57
C THR A 138 13.37 5.76 -11.35
N PRO A 139 12.38 4.94 -10.95
CA PRO A 139 11.67 5.13 -9.68
C PRO A 139 12.63 5.13 -8.50
N TYR A 140 12.35 5.94 -7.48
CA TYR A 140 13.04 5.81 -6.21
C TYR A 140 12.61 4.52 -5.53
N GLN A 141 13.57 3.77 -5.00
CA GLN A 141 13.30 2.55 -4.24
C GLN A 141 14.22 2.45 -3.04
N GLY A 142 13.64 2.31 -1.86
CA GLY A 142 14.33 1.92 -0.64
C GLY A 142 14.02 0.46 -0.30
N VAL A 143 15.02 -0.26 0.23
CA VAL A 143 14.89 -1.69 0.57
C VAL A 143 15.48 -1.93 1.95
N VAL A 144 14.75 -2.65 2.81
CA VAL A 144 15.22 -3.10 4.12
C VAL A 144 14.97 -4.60 4.31
N SER A 145 15.73 -5.19 5.22
CA SER A 145 15.53 -6.56 5.68
C SER A 145 14.29 -6.67 6.56
N LEU A 146 13.72 -7.88 6.71
CA LEU A 146 12.66 -8.16 7.67
C LEU A 146 13.21 -8.55 9.06
N HIS A 147 14.35 -8.03 9.42
CA HIS A 147 14.96 -8.16 10.75
C HIS A 147 15.57 -6.81 11.14
N GLY A 148 15.68 -6.55 12.44
CA GLY A 148 16.28 -5.35 12.97
C GLY A 148 17.81 -5.36 12.91
N ASP A 149 18.45 -4.33 13.47
CA ASP A 149 19.90 -4.10 13.38
C ASP A 149 20.75 -5.20 14.05
N GLN A 150 20.21 -5.83 15.10
CA GLN A 150 20.85 -6.95 15.80
C GLN A 150 20.40 -8.31 15.25
N ARG A 151 19.77 -8.33 14.09
CA ARG A 151 19.14 -9.50 13.45
C ARG A 151 17.98 -10.12 14.24
N GLU A 152 17.38 -9.37 15.15
CA GLU A 152 16.15 -9.76 15.81
C GLU A 152 15.00 -9.80 14.77
N PRO A 153 14.12 -10.83 14.85
CA PRO A 153 13.01 -10.95 13.92
C PRO A 153 11.97 -9.84 14.19
N LEU A 154 11.54 -9.16 13.13
CA LEU A 154 10.43 -8.22 13.17
C LEU A 154 9.14 -9.00 12.91
N GLN A 155 8.25 -9.00 13.89
CA GLN A 155 7.05 -9.85 13.90
C GLN A 155 5.84 -9.18 13.26
N LYS A 156 5.85 -7.84 13.17
CA LYS A 156 4.77 -7.03 12.62
C LYS A 156 5.24 -6.22 11.44
N ILE A 157 4.35 -6.00 10.49
CA ILE A 157 4.67 -5.13 9.35
C ILE A 157 4.90 -3.68 9.79
N SER A 158 4.28 -3.21 10.87
CA SER A 158 4.53 -1.90 11.45
C SER A 158 5.99 -1.73 11.88
N GLU A 159 6.56 -2.74 12.56
CA GLU A 159 7.98 -2.74 12.99
C GLU A 159 8.94 -2.66 11.79
N VAL A 160 8.64 -3.40 10.71
CA VAL A 160 9.42 -3.35 9.46
C VAL A 160 9.38 -1.96 8.83
N LEU A 161 8.21 -1.31 8.83
CA LEU A 161 8.03 0.01 8.24
C LEU A 161 8.61 1.13 9.11
N GLU A 162 8.53 1.02 10.44
CA GLU A 162 9.21 1.93 11.36
C GLU A 162 10.73 1.84 11.18
N HIS A 163 11.27 0.62 11.07
CA HIS A 163 12.68 0.38 10.77
C HIS A 163 13.09 1.00 9.42
N TYR A 164 12.26 0.84 8.37
CA TYR A 164 12.47 1.48 7.09
C TYR A 164 12.50 3.02 7.21
N MET A 165 11.53 3.61 7.91
CA MET A 165 11.46 5.07 8.07
C MET A 165 12.67 5.63 8.80
N LEU A 166 13.17 4.88 9.78
CA LEU A 166 14.37 5.28 10.51
C LEU A 166 15.64 5.15 9.66
N GLN A 167 15.83 4.01 9.00
CA GLN A 167 17.08 3.70 8.28
C GLN A 167 17.19 4.43 6.94
N SER A 168 16.10 4.51 6.19
CA SER A 168 16.09 5.06 4.83
C SER A 168 15.72 6.53 4.79
N GLU A 169 14.77 6.97 5.62
CA GLU A 169 14.23 8.32 5.58
C GLU A 169 14.70 9.19 6.77
N GLN A 170 15.34 8.61 7.77
CA GLN A 170 15.81 9.29 8.99
C GLN A 170 14.67 10.03 9.73
N LEU A 171 13.49 9.43 9.73
CA LEU A 171 12.29 9.95 10.36
C LEU A 171 11.84 9.07 11.52
N ASP A 172 11.80 9.64 12.73
CA ASP A 172 11.15 9.00 13.86
C ASP A 172 9.65 8.83 13.55
N THR A 173 9.21 7.59 13.49
CA THR A 173 7.85 7.22 13.13
C THR A 173 7.34 6.15 14.09
N CYS A 174 6.14 6.35 14.63
CA CYS A 174 5.37 5.34 15.35
C CYS A 174 4.17 4.97 14.49
N LEU A 175 4.02 3.68 14.21
CA LEU A 175 3.01 3.14 13.30
C LEU A 175 2.24 2.01 13.97
N ILE A 176 0.96 2.21 14.23
CA ILE A 176 0.08 1.22 14.82
C ILE A 176 -0.90 0.77 13.76
N LEU A 177 -0.90 -0.52 13.48
CA LEU A 177 -1.70 -1.12 12.41
C LEU A 177 -2.54 -2.26 12.98
N ALA A 178 -3.74 -2.41 12.43
CA ALA A 178 -4.59 -3.56 12.71
C ALA A 178 -5.53 -3.82 11.53
N ALA A 179 -5.84 -5.08 11.27
CA ALA A 179 -6.83 -5.48 10.28
C ALA A 179 -7.61 -6.71 10.73
N ASN A 180 -8.86 -6.79 10.27
CA ASN A 180 -9.72 -7.97 10.32
C ASN A 180 -10.50 -8.06 9.00
N ASP A 181 -11.53 -8.90 8.92
CA ASP A 181 -12.32 -9.07 7.69
C ASP A 181 -13.24 -7.86 7.38
N ASP A 182 -13.47 -6.98 8.34
CA ASP A 182 -14.36 -5.81 8.19
C ASP A 182 -13.62 -4.50 8.01
N THR A 183 -12.47 -4.35 8.65
CA THR A 183 -11.74 -3.08 8.74
C THR A 183 -10.24 -3.32 8.72
N ALA A 184 -9.53 -2.49 7.96
CA ALA A 184 -8.09 -2.31 8.09
C ALA A 184 -7.83 -0.86 8.50
N ALA A 185 -7.06 -0.65 9.57
CA ALA A 185 -6.86 0.68 10.14
C ALA A 185 -5.41 0.90 10.58
N GLY A 186 -5.01 2.17 10.64
CA GLY A 186 -3.68 2.54 11.08
C GLY A 186 -3.62 3.95 11.63
N LEU A 187 -2.77 4.13 12.63
CA LEU A 187 -2.37 5.42 13.20
C LEU A 187 -0.88 5.61 12.99
N LEU A 188 -0.50 6.73 12.41
CA LEU A 188 0.88 7.16 12.21
C LEU A 188 1.12 8.44 13.01
N ILE A 189 2.16 8.44 13.85
CA ILE A 189 2.72 9.63 14.51
C ILE A 189 4.15 9.76 14.02
N GLN A 190 4.49 10.93 13.49
CA GLN A 190 5.79 11.13 12.85
C GLN A 190 6.37 12.49 13.18
N ARG A 191 7.66 12.51 13.53
CA ARG A 191 8.41 13.75 13.69
C ARG A 191 8.60 14.40 12.31
N VAL A 192 8.33 15.69 12.22
CA VAL A 192 8.55 16.48 11.01
C VAL A 192 9.88 17.23 11.16
N PRO A 193 10.79 17.14 10.18
CA PRO A 193 12.00 17.94 10.18
C PRO A 193 11.66 19.45 10.21
N VAL A 194 12.26 20.19 11.14
CA VAL A 194 12.05 21.64 11.22
C VAL A 194 12.89 22.30 10.14
N GLU A 195 12.25 22.89 9.14
CA GLU A 195 12.94 23.70 8.12
C GLU A 195 13.67 24.86 8.81
N GLY A 196 14.98 24.98 8.57
CA GLY A 196 15.84 26.03 9.17
C GLY A 196 16.74 25.54 10.31
N ALA A 197 16.58 24.34 10.84
CA ALA A 197 17.50 23.77 11.84
C ALA A 197 18.94 23.65 11.30
N ALA A 198 19.11 23.42 10.00
CA ALA A 198 20.42 23.42 9.33
C ALA A 198 21.15 24.77 9.44
N ASN A 199 20.44 25.89 9.53
CA ASN A 199 21.01 27.22 9.72
C ASN A 199 21.46 27.49 11.16
N LEU A 200 21.05 26.63 12.12
CA LEU A 200 21.42 26.73 13.54
C LEU A 200 22.51 25.73 13.94
N GLY A 201 23.11 25.02 12.97
CA GLY A 201 24.18 24.06 13.22
C GLY A 201 23.74 22.73 13.85
N ARG A 202 22.43 22.51 14.04
CA ARG A 202 21.86 21.22 14.46
C ARG A 202 21.44 20.41 13.23
N ARG A 203 22.02 19.23 13.09
CA ARG A 203 21.56 18.26 12.07
C ARG A 203 20.30 17.58 12.55
N ASN A 204 19.36 17.34 11.64
CA ASN A 204 18.15 16.57 11.94
C ASN A 204 18.46 15.18 12.53
N GLU A 205 19.58 14.58 12.08
CA GLU A 205 20.12 13.32 12.58
C GLU A 205 20.46 13.34 14.08
N ASP A 206 20.87 14.53 14.63
CA ASP A 206 21.21 14.65 16.05
C ASP A 206 19.99 14.59 16.99
N GLU A 207 18.78 14.71 16.42
CA GLU A 207 17.50 14.68 17.17
C GLU A 207 16.76 13.34 17.07
N ILE A 208 17.24 12.42 16.21
CA ILE A 208 16.64 11.10 16.05
C ILE A 208 16.62 10.37 17.42
N GLY A 209 15.43 9.91 17.82
CA GLY A 209 15.21 9.23 19.10
C GLY A 209 15.33 10.11 20.34
N ARG A 210 15.67 11.41 20.22
CA ARG A 210 15.93 12.31 21.35
C ARG A 210 14.87 13.42 21.53
N ASN A 211 13.92 13.52 20.62
CA ASN A 211 12.87 14.53 20.73
C ASN A 211 11.82 14.07 21.77
N GLU A 212 11.80 14.76 22.93
CA GLU A 212 10.93 14.39 24.07
C GLU A 212 9.45 14.51 23.72
N ASP A 213 9.06 15.51 22.94
CA ASP A 213 7.67 15.70 22.52
C ASP A 213 7.20 14.55 21.63
N TYR A 214 8.01 14.17 20.63
CA TYR A 214 7.71 13.01 19.80
C TYR A 214 7.64 11.73 20.65
N ASN A 215 8.62 11.48 21.52
CA ASN A 215 8.67 10.28 22.34
C ASN A 215 7.44 10.16 23.24
N ARG A 216 7.00 11.27 23.83
CA ARG A 216 5.77 11.34 24.63
C ARG A 216 4.53 11.00 23.81
N LEU A 217 4.38 11.62 22.64
CA LEU A 217 3.24 11.38 21.75
C LEU A 217 3.22 9.95 21.20
N ALA A 218 4.38 9.41 20.84
CA ALA A 218 4.52 8.02 20.40
C ALA A 218 4.17 7.05 21.54
N MET A 219 4.53 7.36 22.80
CA MET A 219 4.15 6.57 23.97
C MET A 219 2.64 6.60 24.19
N LEU A 220 1.99 7.76 24.08
CA LEU A 220 0.52 7.86 24.16
C LEU A 220 -0.12 7.03 23.04
N ALA A 221 0.36 7.15 21.80
CA ALA A 221 -0.14 6.38 20.66
C ALA A 221 0.01 4.87 20.89
N SER A 222 1.14 4.41 21.46
CA SER A 222 1.41 2.98 21.69
C SER A 222 0.45 2.32 22.71
N THR A 223 -0.33 3.12 23.46
CA THR A 223 -1.39 2.60 24.33
C THR A 223 -2.64 2.19 23.56
N LEU A 224 -2.70 2.47 22.25
CA LEU A 224 -3.82 2.10 21.40
C LEU A 224 -3.89 0.60 21.21
N THR A 225 -4.98 -0.01 21.62
CA THR A 225 -5.20 -1.44 21.42
C THR A 225 -5.73 -1.73 20.01
N ARG A 226 -5.52 -2.97 19.56
CA ARG A 226 -6.05 -3.46 18.27
C ARG A 226 -7.57 -3.27 18.18
N ASP A 227 -8.28 -3.63 19.24
CA ASP A 227 -9.75 -3.56 19.28
C ASP A 227 -10.25 -2.12 19.19
N GLU A 228 -9.62 -1.20 19.90
CA GLU A 228 -9.96 0.23 19.82
C GLU A 228 -9.73 0.78 18.42
N LEU A 229 -8.59 0.48 17.81
CA LEU A 229 -8.25 0.94 16.45
C LEU A 229 -9.27 0.43 15.42
N LEU A 230 -9.76 -0.80 15.57
CA LEU A 230 -10.72 -1.40 14.65
C LEU A 230 -12.18 -0.99 14.89
N THR A 231 -12.54 -0.59 16.12
CA THR A 231 -13.96 -0.39 16.49
C THR A 231 -14.35 1.05 16.77
N LEU A 232 -13.43 1.88 17.30
CA LEU A 232 -13.73 3.26 17.64
C LEU A 232 -13.72 4.15 16.39
N ASP A 233 -14.56 5.18 16.37
CA ASP A 233 -14.49 6.25 15.39
C ASP A 233 -13.27 7.16 15.63
N ALA A 234 -12.88 7.91 14.61
CA ALA A 234 -11.69 8.76 14.64
C ALA A 234 -11.73 9.83 15.75
N ASP A 235 -12.90 10.42 16.01
CA ASP A 235 -13.04 11.48 17.02
C ASP A 235 -12.84 10.93 18.41
N THR A 236 -13.47 9.80 18.71
CA THR A 236 -13.34 9.10 19.99
C THR A 236 -11.89 8.64 20.22
N LEU A 237 -11.26 8.06 19.19
CA LEU A 237 -9.90 7.55 19.27
C LEU A 237 -8.89 8.66 19.52
N LEU A 238 -8.92 9.73 18.73
CA LEU A 238 -7.98 10.84 18.86
C LEU A 238 -8.17 11.56 20.20
N ARG A 239 -9.42 11.74 20.66
CA ARG A 239 -9.69 12.33 21.96
C ARG A 239 -9.18 11.46 23.10
N ARG A 240 -9.34 10.14 23.02
CA ARG A 240 -8.84 9.20 24.05
C ARG A 240 -7.31 9.26 24.16
N LEU A 241 -6.62 9.30 23.04
CA LEU A 241 -5.15 9.27 23.04
C LEU A 241 -4.52 10.62 23.40
N PHE A 242 -5.11 11.71 22.91
CA PHE A 242 -4.46 13.02 22.87
C PHE A 242 -5.35 14.13 23.49
N TRP A 243 -6.13 13.82 24.52
CA TRP A 243 -7.08 14.77 25.12
C TRP A 243 -6.41 16.00 25.78
N GLU A 244 -5.15 15.90 26.19
CA GLU A 244 -4.36 17.00 26.74
C GLU A 244 -3.57 17.79 25.68
N GLU A 245 -3.60 17.34 24.41
CA GLU A 245 -2.82 17.92 23.34
C GLU A 245 -3.68 18.84 22.46
N ASP A 246 -3.08 19.94 22.02
CA ASP A 246 -3.71 20.85 21.06
C ASP A 246 -3.58 20.29 19.65
N LEU A 247 -4.65 19.66 19.16
CA LEU A 247 -4.71 19.08 17.82
C LEU A 247 -5.35 20.04 16.82
N LYS A 248 -4.61 20.41 15.80
CA LYS A 248 -5.17 21.03 14.60
C LYS A 248 -5.47 19.96 13.58
N ARG A 249 -6.76 19.69 13.40
CA ARG A 249 -7.24 18.68 12.45
C ARG A 249 -7.56 19.30 11.11
N PHE A 250 -7.27 18.58 10.03
CA PHE A 250 -7.68 18.94 8.67
C PHE A 250 -8.99 18.23 8.32
N PRO A 251 -9.74 18.72 7.32
CA PRO A 251 -10.92 18.02 6.83
C PRO A 251 -10.59 16.57 6.46
N PRO A 252 -11.43 15.59 6.87
CA PRO A 252 -11.21 14.20 6.53
C PRO A 252 -11.34 13.97 5.03
N GLN A 253 -10.50 13.10 4.48
CA GLN A 253 -10.60 12.61 3.11
C GLN A 253 -11.45 11.34 3.12
N ALA A 254 -12.63 11.39 2.51
CA ALA A 254 -13.60 10.29 2.46
C ALA A 254 -14.37 10.32 1.13
N GLY A 255 -15.07 9.24 0.78
CA GLY A 255 -15.79 9.13 -0.48
C GLY A 255 -14.85 9.15 -1.69
N GLU A 256 -15.11 10.01 -2.66
CA GLU A 256 -14.32 10.13 -3.89
C GLU A 256 -12.89 10.62 -3.64
N ASP A 257 -12.69 11.44 -2.60
CA ASP A 257 -11.39 11.97 -2.20
C ASP A 257 -10.68 11.08 -1.16
N GLY A 258 -11.33 10.02 -0.70
CA GLY A 258 -10.83 9.13 0.32
C GLY A 258 -10.18 7.85 -0.21
N PRO A 259 -9.67 7.03 0.71
CA PRO A 259 -9.12 5.73 0.36
C PRO A 259 -10.19 4.84 -0.27
N ARG A 260 -9.91 4.33 -1.48
CA ARG A 260 -10.85 3.46 -2.21
C ARG A 260 -10.12 2.36 -2.96
N PHE A 261 -10.75 1.22 -3.09
CA PHE A 261 -10.22 0.17 -3.96
C PHE A 261 -10.36 0.60 -5.44
N ALA A 262 -9.27 0.48 -6.20
CA ALA A 262 -9.32 0.65 -7.65
C ALA A 262 -8.27 -0.24 -8.32
N CYS A 263 -8.71 -0.98 -9.33
CA CYS A 263 -7.82 -1.80 -10.14
C CYS A 263 -7.69 -1.20 -11.55
N SER A 264 -6.45 -1.00 -11.98
CA SER A 264 -6.13 -0.47 -13.29
C SER A 264 -6.04 -1.55 -14.39
N CYS A 265 -6.48 -2.80 -14.12
CA CYS A 265 -6.52 -3.83 -15.13
C CYS A 265 -7.58 -3.52 -16.20
N SER A 266 -7.28 -3.83 -17.44
CA SER A 266 -8.23 -3.74 -18.54
C SER A 266 -7.91 -4.76 -19.61
N ARG A 267 -8.89 -5.08 -20.47
CA ARG A 267 -8.70 -5.99 -21.60
C ARG A 267 -7.56 -5.52 -22.53
N GLU A 268 -7.43 -4.20 -22.73
CA GLU A 268 -6.38 -3.62 -23.55
C GLU A 268 -5.00 -3.80 -22.93
N ARG A 269 -4.86 -3.67 -21.59
CA ARG A 269 -3.58 -3.90 -20.90
C ARG A 269 -3.17 -5.38 -20.99
N VAL A 270 -4.12 -6.29 -20.79
CA VAL A 270 -3.88 -7.72 -20.93
C VAL A 270 -3.57 -8.08 -22.38
N GLY A 271 -4.26 -7.50 -23.36
CA GLY A 271 -3.96 -7.66 -24.78
C GLY A 271 -2.54 -7.23 -25.14
N ARG A 272 -2.09 -6.07 -24.63
CA ARG A 272 -0.69 -5.63 -24.82
C ARG A 272 0.33 -6.58 -24.19
N MET A 273 0.00 -7.17 -23.05
CA MET A 273 0.86 -8.19 -22.43
C MET A 273 0.94 -9.44 -23.32
N LEU A 274 -0.19 -9.92 -23.85
CA LEU A 274 -0.21 -11.06 -24.79
C LEU A 274 0.61 -10.75 -26.06
N ILE A 275 0.51 -9.54 -26.60
CA ILE A 275 1.34 -9.10 -27.75
C ILE A 275 2.83 -9.19 -27.39
N SER A 276 3.22 -8.83 -26.17
CA SER A 276 4.63 -8.88 -25.73
C SER A 276 5.16 -10.30 -25.53
N LEU A 277 4.29 -11.29 -25.27
CA LEU A 277 4.65 -12.71 -25.23
C LEU A 277 4.99 -13.25 -26.64
N GLY A 278 4.39 -12.67 -27.67
CA GLY A 278 4.54 -13.11 -29.04
C GLY A 278 3.44 -14.04 -29.52
N ARG A 279 3.10 -13.93 -30.80
CA ARG A 279 2.00 -14.67 -31.42
C ARG A 279 2.11 -16.20 -31.28
N PRO A 280 3.27 -16.85 -31.54
CA PRO A 280 3.38 -18.31 -31.45
C PRO A 280 2.98 -18.85 -30.07
N GLU A 281 3.47 -18.23 -28.99
CA GLU A 281 3.19 -18.62 -27.61
C GLU A 281 1.70 -18.51 -27.27
N VAL A 282 1.04 -17.44 -27.73
CA VAL A 282 -0.39 -17.21 -27.48
C VAL A 282 -1.26 -18.17 -28.32
N ASP A 283 -0.87 -18.43 -29.59
CA ASP A 283 -1.57 -19.41 -30.45
C ASP A 283 -1.47 -20.81 -29.85
N ASP A 284 -0.33 -21.22 -29.30
CA ASP A 284 -0.15 -22.52 -28.63
C ASP A 284 -1.08 -22.65 -27.41
N ILE A 285 -1.19 -21.63 -26.56
CA ILE A 285 -2.10 -21.61 -25.43
C ILE A 285 -3.56 -21.79 -25.90
N VAL A 286 -3.95 -21.08 -26.97
CA VAL A 286 -5.33 -21.17 -27.48
C VAL A 286 -5.59 -22.54 -28.11
N VAL A 287 -4.62 -23.16 -28.78
CA VAL A 287 -4.75 -24.50 -29.33
C VAL A 287 -4.90 -25.54 -28.22
N GLU A 288 -4.12 -25.45 -27.15
CA GLU A 288 -4.15 -26.42 -26.04
C GLU A 288 -5.38 -26.25 -25.14
N GLN A 289 -5.80 -25.02 -24.85
CA GLN A 289 -6.82 -24.71 -23.84
C GLN A 289 -8.14 -24.21 -24.43
N GLY A 290 -8.23 -24.03 -25.76
CA GLY A 290 -9.37 -23.46 -26.45
C GLY A 290 -9.47 -21.93 -26.37
N ARG A 291 -8.81 -21.31 -25.41
CA ARG A 291 -8.73 -19.86 -25.20
C ARG A 291 -7.57 -19.52 -24.26
N ALA A 292 -7.02 -18.33 -24.36
CA ALA A 292 -6.14 -17.78 -23.35
C ALA A 292 -6.97 -17.12 -22.24
N GLU A 293 -6.82 -17.61 -21.00
CA GLU A 293 -7.47 -17.05 -19.80
C GLU A 293 -6.40 -16.41 -18.91
N ILE A 294 -6.53 -15.10 -18.66
CA ILE A 294 -5.62 -14.33 -17.83
C ILE A 294 -6.39 -13.71 -16.66
N GLY A 295 -6.05 -14.10 -15.44
CA GLY A 295 -6.58 -13.50 -14.21
C GLY A 295 -5.79 -12.28 -13.80
N CYS A 296 -6.46 -11.28 -13.25
CA CYS A 296 -5.80 -10.17 -12.60
C CYS A 296 -5.48 -10.53 -11.13
N ASP A 297 -4.20 -10.56 -10.76
CA ASP A 297 -3.76 -10.90 -9.40
C ASP A 297 -4.29 -9.96 -8.32
N PHE A 298 -4.69 -8.72 -8.67
CA PHE A 298 -5.22 -7.75 -7.72
C PHE A 298 -6.73 -7.87 -7.48
N CYS A 299 -7.53 -8.03 -8.53
CA CYS A 299 -8.99 -7.98 -8.40
C CYS A 299 -9.70 -9.30 -8.77
N GLY A 300 -8.96 -10.31 -9.22
CA GLY A 300 -9.51 -11.60 -9.60
C GLY A 300 -10.31 -11.61 -10.90
N VAL A 301 -10.49 -10.47 -11.58
CA VAL A 301 -11.19 -10.42 -12.88
C VAL A 301 -10.43 -11.24 -13.90
N LYS A 302 -11.15 -12.11 -14.60
CA LYS A 302 -10.60 -12.98 -15.64
C LYS A 302 -10.89 -12.38 -17.02
N TYR A 303 -9.87 -12.33 -17.85
CA TYR A 303 -9.94 -11.92 -19.24
C TYR A 303 -9.75 -13.14 -20.13
N HIS A 304 -10.63 -13.30 -21.12
CA HIS A 304 -10.62 -14.42 -22.05
C HIS A 304 -10.32 -13.90 -23.45
N PHE A 305 -9.45 -14.60 -24.16
CA PHE A 305 -9.10 -14.32 -25.54
C PHE A 305 -9.19 -15.64 -26.33
N ASP A 306 -10.12 -15.73 -27.25
CA ASP A 306 -10.25 -16.86 -28.17
C ASP A 306 -9.36 -16.67 -29.41
N ALA A 307 -9.43 -17.60 -30.36
CA ALA A 307 -8.62 -17.56 -31.59
C ALA A 307 -8.92 -16.31 -32.44
N VAL A 308 -10.17 -15.81 -32.40
CA VAL A 308 -10.55 -14.58 -33.14
C VAL A 308 -9.96 -13.36 -32.48
N ASP A 309 -10.11 -13.24 -31.16
CA ASP A 309 -9.51 -12.17 -30.35
C ASP A 309 -8.00 -12.10 -30.54
N VAL A 310 -7.31 -13.25 -30.53
CA VAL A 310 -5.86 -13.33 -30.75
C VAL A 310 -5.51 -12.91 -32.16
N GLY A 311 -6.29 -13.33 -33.16
CA GLY A 311 -6.13 -12.88 -34.55
C GLY A 311 -6.21 -11.35 -34.67
N GLU A 312 -7.17 -10.72 -33.99
CA GLU A 312 -7.33 -9.26 -33.97
C GLU A 312 -6.17 -8.56 -33.26
N LEU A 313 -5.71 -9.07 -32.11
CA LEU A 313 -4.61 -8.48 -31.35
C LEU A 313 -3.31 -8.39 -32.14
N PHE A 314 -3.03 -9.38 -32.98
CA PHE A 314 -1.81 -9.43 -33.77
C PHE A 314 -1.99 -8.91 -35.23
N THR A 315 -3.19 -8.42 -35.57
CA THR A 315 -3.41 -7.77 -36.86
C THR A 315 -2.95 -6.31 -36.78
N PRO A 316 -2.07 -5.83 -37.66
CA PRO A 316 -1.67 -4.44 -37.69
C PRO A 316 -2.90 -3.54 -37.89
N THR A 317 -3.19 -2.63 -36.97
CA THR A 317 -4.20 -1.60 -37.18
C THR A 317 -3.74 -0.78 -38.42
N PRO A 318 -4.57 -0.60 -39.47
CA PRO A 318 -4.19 0.25 -40.59
C PRO A 318 -3.85 1.63 -40.06
N GLN A 319 -2.61 2.07 -40.20
CA GLN A 319 -2.22 3.43 -39.91
C GLN A 319 -3.10 4.33 -40.79
N GLN A 320 -3.93 5.15 -40.14
CA GLN A 320 -4.70 6.19 -40.84
C GLN A 320 -3.67 7.05 -41.56
N ALA A 321 -3.66 7.00 -42.86
CA ALA A 321 -2.77 7.80 -43.70
C ALA A 321 -2.91 9.27 -43.27
N PRO A 322 -1.81 10.04 -43.14
CA PRO A 322 -1.93 11.45 -42.81
C PRO A 322 -2.79 12.11 -43.85
N GLY A 323 -3.92 12.68 -43.42
CA GLY A 323 -4.85 13.37 -44.27
C GLY A 323 -4.08 14.42 -45.08
N SER A 324 -4.19 14.36 -46.42
CA SER A 324 -3.65 15.37 -47.31
C SER A 324 -4.28 16.71 -46.97
N ALA A 325 -3.47 17.64 -46.46
CA ALA A 325 -3.87 19.04 -46.35
C ALA A 325 -4.22 19.52 -47.74
N ALA A 326 -5.51 19.68 -48.01
CA ALA A 326 -5.96 20.36 -49.24
C ALA A 326 -5.51 21.82 -49.13
N ILE A 327 -4.59 22.20 -50.02
CA ILE A 327 -4.23 23.57 -50.29
C ILE A 327 -5.43 24.21 -51.02
N ASN A 328 -6.03 25.25 -50.39
CA ASN A 328 -6.70 26.32 -51.10
C ASN A 328 -6.47 27.62 -50.32
#